data_9e1fd6fb9b0e47c1738c2564327ade73
#
_entry.id   9e1fd6fb9b0e47c1738c2564327ade73
#
_cell.length_a   1.000
_cell.length_b   1.000
_cell.length_c   1.000
_cell.angle_alpha   90.00
_cell.angle_beta   90.00
_cell.angle_gamma   90.00
#
_symmetry.space_group_name_H-M   'P 1'
#
loop_
_entity.id
_entity.type
_entity.pdbx_description
1 polymer ?
#
loop_
_entity_poly.entity_id
_entity_poly.type
_entity_poly.pdbx_seq_one_letter_code
_entity_poly.pdbx_strand_id
1 'polypeptide(L)'
;MRRVIVVLAALAALVLLSLVLGLAHPFGNPRATTTVATDAPSTLLLEHALMPVEVKSVLRQKCGDCHSTQTRWRWYGRLAPASWLMERDITEAREQMNLSRWESLPDGEILMLRAEIAGVTRAHVMPPLQYRLDHDDVAVTDDDVKLLRDWARRDVTSKLGEAEKTPAEAQPADEKPADEKHGDAGHGKQVFASRCAGCHTLQQHREGPKLAGVFGRTSGTAPGFLYSAALKKAAVRWDEQSLDKWLANPEAVAPMNNMYFHVAKAEQRRNLIAYLKASGN
;
A
#
# COMPACT_ATOMS: atom_id res chain seq x y z
N MET A 1 -13.09 5.05 -54.83
CA MET A 1 -12.32 6.21 -54.35
C MET A 1 -13.11 7.09 -53.38
N ARG A 2 -14.29 7.64 -53.74
CA ARG A 2 -15.05 8.57 -52.86
C ARG A 2 -15.38 8.03 -51.45
N ARG A 3 -15.79 6.75 -51.32
CA ARG A 3 -16.07 6.09 -50.02
C ARG A 3 -14.82 5.94 -49.16
N VAL A 4 -13.68 5.65 -49.75
CA VAL A 4 -12.38 5.54 -49.01
C VAL A 4 -11.96 6.90 -48.48
N ILE A 5 -12.08 7.95 -49.27
CA ILE A 5 -11.76 9.34 -48.86
C ILE A 5 -12.66 9.77 -47.68
N VAL A 6 -13.96 9.46 -47.72
CA VAL A 6 -14.89 9.79 -46.65
C VAL A 6 -14.53 9.05 -45.35
N VAL A 7 -14.18 7.76 -45.43
CA VAL A 7 -13.75 6.98 -44.26
C VAL A 7 -12.46 7.53 -43.66
N LEU A 8 -11.47 7.84 -44.51
CA LEU A 8 -10.19 8.41 -44.01
C LEU A 8 -10.40 9.79 -43.36
N ALA A 9 -11.25 10.63 -43.95
CA ALA A 9 -11.59 11.94 -43.38
C ALA A 9 -12.30 11.81 -42.03
N ALA A 10 -13.22 10.84 -41.89
CA ALA A 10 -13.92 10.58 -40.64
C ALA A 10 -12.96 10.07 -39.56
N LEU A 11 -12.03 9.17 -39.90
CA LEU A 11 -10.98 8.67 -38.96
C LEU A 11 -10.06 9.82 -38.53
N ALA A 12 -9.62 10.67 -39.45
CA ALA A 12 -8.82 11.84 -39.11
C ALA A 12 -9.52 12.80 -38.15
N ALA A 13 -10.84 13.05 -38.42
CA ALA A 13 -11.64 13.88 -37.54
C ALA A 13 -11.80 13.29 -36.13
N LEU A 14 -12.00 11.98 -36.03
CA LEU A 14 -12.04 11.28 -34.72
C LEU A 14 -10.73 11.36 -33.97
N VAL A 15 -9.59 11.21 -34.62
CA VAL A 15 -8.28 11.36 -34.01
C VAL A 15 -8.06 12.79 -33.54
N LEU A 16 -8.40 13.80 -34.36
CA LEU A 16 -8.30 15.20 -33.99
C LEU A 16 -9.19 15.52 -32.77
N LEU A 17 -10.43 15.03 -32.76
CA LEU A 17 -11.33 15.19 -31.64
C LEU A 17 -10.76 14.53 -30.36
N SER A 18 -10.23 13.32 -30.47
CA SER A 18 -9.59 12.61 -29.36
C SER A 18 -8.38 13.36 -28.80
N LEU A 19 -7.57 13.98 -29.67
CA LEU A 19 -6.44 14.82 -29.26
C LEU A 19 -6.92 16.10 -28.53
N VAL A 20 -7.94 16.76 -29.05
CA VAL A 20 -8.53 17.97 -28.42
C VAL A 20 -9.11 17.62 -27.06
N LEU A 21 -9.87 16.53 -26.97
CA LEU A 21 -10.41 16.05 -25.70
C LEU A 21 -9.30 15.64 -24.72
N GLY A 22 -8.18 15.12 -25.22
CA GLY A 22 -7.00 14.77 -24.43
C GLY A 22 -6.29 15.98 -23.78
N LEU A 23 -6.61 17.22 -24.18
CA LEU A 23 -6.14 18.43 -23.51
C LEU A 23 -6.95 18.76 -22.25
N ALA A 24 -8.12 18.17 -22.10
CA ALA A 24 -8.89 18.26 -20.86
C ALA A 24 -8.34 17.24 -19.86
N HIS A 25 -8.24 17.64 -18.60
CA HIS A 25 -7.70 16.81 -17.51
C HIS A 25 -8.76 16.63 -16.40
N PRO A 26 -9.86 15.91 -16.65
CA PRO A 26 -10.99 15.83 -15.71
C PRO A 26 -10.64 15.14 -14.39
N PHE A 27 -9.56 14.37 -14.34
CA PHE A 27 -9.09 13.63 -13.17
C PHE A 27 -7.76 14.18 -12.61
N GLY A 28 -7.40 15.42 -12.96
CA GLY A 28 -6.12 16.03 -12.63
C GLY A 28 -5.09 15.91 -13.74
N ASN A 29 -4.01 16.69 -13.64
CA ASN A 29 -2.94 16.70 -14.63
C ASN A 29 -1.61 16.23 -14.00
N PRO A 30 -1.38 14.92 -13.86
CA PRO A 30 -0.13 14.40 -13.32
C PRO A 30 1.09 14.66 -14.22
N ARG A 31 0.87 15.09 -15.49
CA ARG A 31 1.96 15.54 -16.39
C ARG A 31 2.60 16.82 -15.89
N ALA A 32 1.84 17.74 -15.33
CA ALA A 32 2.35 19.00 -14.81
C ALA A 32 3.34 18.79 -13.65
N THR A 33 3.22 17.67 -12.94
CA THR A 33 4.12 17.28 -11.84
C THR A 33 5.11 16.19 -12.24
N THR A 34 5.15 15.80 -13.52
CA THR A 34 6.13 14.83 -14.01
C THR A 34 7.46 15.53 -14.19
N THR A 35 8.47 15.11 -13.45
CA THR A 35 9.84 15.50 -13.69
C THR A 35 10.34 14.75 -14.92
N VAL A 36 10.56 15.48 -16.02
CA VAL A 36 11.29 14.92 -17.15
C VAL A 36 12.67 14.55 -16.60
N ALA A 37 13.09 13.32 -16.77
CA ALA A 37 14.48 12.93 -16.57
C ALA A 37 15.32 13.64 -17.65
N THR A 38 15.50 14.94 -17.50
CA THR A 38 16.54 15.68 -18.21
C THR A 38 17.86 15.26 -17.56
N ASP A 39 18.82 14.93 -18.36
CA ASP A 39 20.19 14.47 -18.16
C ASP A 39 20.99 14.95 -16.92
N ALA A 40 20.33 15.37 -15.87
CA ALA A 40 20.96 15.65 -14.59
C ALA A 40 21.08 14.34 -13.80
N PRO A 41 22.30 13.93 -13.42
CA PRO A 41 22.54 12.71 -12.65
C PRO A 41 21.95 12.72 -11.25
N SER A 42 21.13 13.70 -10.92
CA SER A 42 20.82 14.06 -9.54
C SER A 42 19.56 13.51 -8.95
N THR A 43 18.78 12.66 -9.65
CA THR A 43 17.58 12.07 -8.98
C THR A 43 17.18 10.75 -9.58
N LEU A 44 18.02 9.75 -9.47
CA LEU A 44 17.56 8.38 -9.62
C LEU A 44 16.54 8.12 -8.50
N LEU A 45 15.30 7.80 -8.90
CA LEU A 45 14.23 7.45 -8.00
C LEU A 45 14.73 6.48 -6.92
N LEU A 46 14.52 6.80 -5.63
CA LEU A 46 14.96 6.01 -4.48
C LEU A 46 16.50 5.91 -4.31
N GLU A 47 17.29 6.83 -4.87
CA GLU A 47 18.76 6.72 -4.84
C GLU A 47 19.30 6.67 -3.42
N HIS A 48 18.85 7.57 -2.56
CA HIS A 48 19.30 7.67 -1.16
C HIS A 48 18.41 6.87 -0.19
N ALA A 49 17.35 6.21 -0.68
CA ALA A 49 16.48 5.42 0.17
C ALA A 49 17.22 4.24 0.80
N LEU A 50 17.06 4.06 2.12
CA LEU A 50 17.67 2.96 2.88
C LEU A 50 16.92 1.65 2.60
N MET A 51 17.19 1.03 1.47
CA MET A 51 16.64 -0.27 1.06
C MET A 51 17.61 -1.02 0.15
N PRO A 52 17.49 -2.36 0.03
CA PRO A 52 18.31 -3.17 -0.87
C PRO A 52 18.21 -2.69 -2.32
N VAL A 53 19.31 -2.80 -3.06
CA VAL A 53 19.39 -2.35 -4.46
C VAL A 53 18.42 -3.14 -5.37
N GLU A 54 18.21 -4.40 -5.07
CA GLU A 54 17.27 -5.27 -5.79
C GLU A 54 15.82 -4.78 -5.61
N VAL A 55 15.45 -4.36 -4.39
CA VAL A 55 14.14 -3.76 -4.10
C VAL A 55 13.97 -2.45 -4.84
N LYS A 56 14.99 -1.57 -4.84
CA LYS A 56 14.98 -0.33 -5.62
C LYS A 56 14.71 -0.61 -7.10
N SER A 57 15.36 -1.62 -7.64
CA SER A 57 15.20 -2.03 -9.04
C SER A 57 13.76 -2.43 -9.35
N VAL A 58 13.18 -3.32 -8.53
CA VAL A 58 11.79 -3.76 -8.71
C VAL A 58 10.80 -2.59 -8.60
N LEU A 59 10.94 -1.74 -7.58
CA LEU A 59 10.05 -0.59 -7.38
C LEU A 59 10.15 0.42 -8.53
N ARG A 60 11.36 0.69 -9.03
CA ARG A 60 11.57 1.58 -10.17
C ARG A 60 10.92 1.04 -11.45
N GLN A 61 11.18 -0.22 -11.77
CA GLN A 61 10.75 -0.82 -13.04
C GLN A 61 9.26 -1.12 -13.07
N LYS A 62 8.69 -1.61 -11.95
CA LYS A 62 7.34 -2.18 -11.92
C LYS A 62 6.29 -1.29 -11.27
N CYS A 63 6.72 -0.29 -10.49
CA CYS A 63 5.82 0.62 -9.78
C CYS A 63 6.04 2.09 -10.16
N GLY A 64 7.24 2.45 -10.63
CA GLY A 64 7.67 3.84 -10.82
C GLY A 64 6.81 4.64 -11.78
N ASP A 65 6.28 4.04 -12.84
CA ASP A 65 5.50 4.77 -13.86
C ASP A 65 4.21 5.39 -13.28
N CYS A 66 3.53 4.69 -12.37
CA CYS A 66 2.32 5.19 -11.73
C CYS A 66 2.62 5.88 -10.39
N HIS A 67 3.52 5.29 -9.60
CA HIS A 67 3.79 5.71 -8.22
C HIS A 67 5.00 6.66 -8.08
N SER A 68 5.38 7.39 -9.12
CA SER A 68 6.43 8.42 -9.03
C SER A 68 6.17 9.60 -9.96
N THR A 69 6.97 10.67 -9.80
CA THR A 69 6.96 11.80 -10.76
C THR A 69 7.74 11.50 -12.05
N GLN A 70 8.31 10.30 -12.19
CA GLN A 70 9.12 9.89 -13.35
C GLN A 70 8.34 8.97 -14.30
N THR A 71 7.08 9.28 -14.59
CA THR A 71 6.20 8.52 -15.48
C THR A 71 6.73 8.50 -16.91
N ARG A 72 6.84 7.32 -17.51
CA ARG A 72 7.11 7.13 -18.94
C ARG A 72 5.80 7.22 -19.73
N TRP A 73 5.49 8.38 -20.26
CA TRP A 73 4.25 8.61 -21.00
C TRP A 73 4.27 7.92 -22.36
N ARG A 74 3.31 7.01 -22.57
CA ARG A 74 3.08 6.36 -23.87
C ARG A 74 2.41 7.33 -24.84
N TRP A 75 2.54 7.05 -26.15
CA TRP A 75 1.97 7.90 -27.22
C TRP A 75 0.44 8.03 -27.11
N TYR A 76 -0.26 6.94 -26.78
CA TYR A 76 -1.73 6.93 -26.62
C TYR A 76 -2.21 7.69 -25.37
N GLY A 77 -1.35 7.97 -24.44
CA GLY A 77 -1.67 8.80 -23.28
C GLY A 77 -1.99 10.27 -23.62
N ARG A 78 -1.92 10.66 -24.90
CA ARG A 78 -2.41 11.96 -25.40
C ARG A 78 -3.81 11.88 -26.01
N LEU A 79 -4.35 10.69 -26.17
CA LEU A 79 -5.62 10.43 -26.82
C LEU A 79 -6.70 10.12 -25.78
N ALA A 80 -7.76 10.93 -25.72
CA ALA A 80 -8.93 10.61 -24.90
C ALA A 80 -9.71 9.43 -25.54
N PRO A 81 -10.26 8.51 -24.74
CA PRO A 81 -10.33 8.50 -23.27
C PRO A 81 -9.10 7.86 -22.58
N ALA A 82 -8.13 7.30 -23.31
CA ALA A 82 -6.97 6.62 -22.73
C ALA A 82 -6.13 7.58 -21.86
N SER A 83 -5.95 8.84 -22.29
CA SER A 83 -5.25 9.85 -21.50
C SER A 83 -5.91 10.07 -20.14
N TRP A 84 -7.24 10.13 -20.09
CA TRP A 84 -7.99 10.35 -18.85
C TRP A 84 -7.88 9.19 -17.88
N LEU A 85 -7.92 7.95 -18.40
CA LEU A 85 -7.72 6.75 -17.58
C LEU A 85 -6.32 6.71 -16.97
N MET A 86 -5.28 6.96 -17.79
CA MET A 86 -3.90 7.02 -17.31
C MET A 86 -3.71 8.13 -16.26
N GLU A 87 -4.25 9.33 -16.52
CA GLU A 87 -4.12 10.46 -15.60
C GLU A 87 -4.81 10.19 -14.27
N ARG A 88 -6.00 9.56 -14.29
CA ARG A 88 -6.70 9.12 -13.08
C ARG A 88 -5.86 8.11 -12.31
N ASP A 89 -5.45 7.04 -12.97
CA ASP A 89 -4.73 5.93 -12.34
C ASP A 89 -3.39 6.41 -11.74
N ILE A 90 -2.68 7.32 -12.41
CA ILE A 90 -1.41 7.91 -11.91
C ILE A 90 -1.69 8.86 -10.74
N THR A 91 -2.76 9.67 -10.80
CA THR A 91 -3.12 10.58 -9.71
C THR A 91 -3.45 9.80 -8.45
N GLU A 92 -4.34 8.82 -8.55
CA GLU A 92 -4.71 7.92 -7.45
C GLU A 92 -3.50 7.15 -6.90
N ALA A 93 -2.63 6.64 -7.78
CA ALA A 93 -1.42 5.92 -7.38
C ALA A 93 -0.47 6.80 -6.56
N ARG A 94 -0.25 8.06 -6.99
CA ARG A 94 0.63 9.01 -6.29
C ARG A 94 0.05 9.50 -4.96
N GLU A 95 -1.27 9.52 -4.82
CA GLU A 95 -1.95 9.82 -3.56
C GLU A 95 -1.79 8.67 -2.55
N GLN A 96 -1.86 7.42 -3.02
CA GLN A 96 -1.67 6.23 -2.19
C GLN A 96 -0.20 6.06 -1.77
N MET A 97 0.71 6.14 -2.72
CA MET A 97 2.15 6.01 -2.52
C MET A 97 2.89 6.82 -3.58
N ASN A 98 3.83 7.67 -3.19
CA ASN A 98 4.67 8.39 -4.11
C ASN A 98 6.16 8.11 -3.83
N LEU A 99 6.78 7.28 -4.65
CA LEU A 99 8.19 6.88 -4.53
C LEU A 99 9.16 8.05 -4.66
N SER A 100 8.77 9.14 -5.35
CA SER A 100 9.58 10.36 -5.43
C SER A 100 9.64 11.15 -4.11
N ARG A 101 8.77 10.80 -3.14
CA ARG A 101 8.74 11.38 -1.80
C ARG A 101 9.19 10.40 -0.72
N TRP A 102 9.61 9.20 -1.10
CA TRP A 102 9.94 8.12 -0.17
C TRP A 102 10.91 8.54 0.95
N GLU A 103 11.95 9.28 0.59
CA GLU A 103 13.00 9.70 1.52
C GLU A 103 12.56 10.77 2.51
N SER A 104 11.43 11.43 2.24
CA SER A 104 10.81 12.42 3.13
C SER A 104 9.72 11.85 4.03
N LEU A 105 9.40 10.57 3.90
CA LEU A 105 8.34 9.93 4.67
C LEU A 105 8.82 9.57 6.09
N PRO A 106 7.96 9.70 7.10
CA PRO A 106 8.24 9.21 8.45
C PRO A 106 8.47 7.68 8.47
N ASP A 107 9.33 7.17 9.33
CA ASP A 107 9.63 5.74 9.48
C ASP A 107 8.37 4.87 9.61
N GLY A 108 7.36 5.33 10.36
CA GLY A 108 6.11 4.60 10.53
C GLY A 108 5.30 4.46 9.25
N GLU A 109 5.33 5.47 8.38
CA GLU A 109 4.67 5.44 7.09
C GLU A 109 5.42 4.54 6.11
N ILE A 110 6.75 4.59 6.11
CA ILE A 110 7.60 3.68 5.32
C ILE A 110 7.30 2.22 5.68
N LEU A 111 7.17 1.90 6.97
CA LEU A 111 6.83 0.54 7.40
C LEU A 111 5.44 0.09 6.90
N MET A 112 4.46 0.99 6.91
CA MET A 112 3.13 0.70 6.36
C MET A 112 3.18 0.42 4.86
N LEU A 113 3.83 1.30 4.10
CA LEU A 113 3.96 1.17 2.65
C LEU A 113 4.70 -0.11 2.26
N ARG A 114 5.74 -0.50 2.99
CA ARG A 114 6.46 -1.77 2.76
C ARG A 114 5.53 -2.98 2.92
N ALA A 115 4.70 -3.00 3.96
CA ALA A 115 3.74 -4.05 4.19
C ALA A 115 2.66 -4.09 3.09
N GLU A 116 2.17 -2.91 2.69
CA GLU A 116 1.18 -2.77 1.62
C GLU A 116 1.75 -3.24 0.28
N ILE A 117 2.95 -2.81 -0.11
CA ILE A 117 3.64 -3.28 -1.33
C ILE A 117 3.74 -4.81 -1.33
N ALA A 118 4.17 -5.42 -0.23
CA ALA A 118 4.27 -6.86 -0.13
C ALA A 118 2.90 -7.57 -0.22
N GLY A 119 1.85 -6.95 0.30
CA GLY A 119 0.47 -7.46 0.24
C GLY A 119 -0.10 -7.42 -1.17
N VAL A 120 -0.12 -6.24 -1.80
CA VAL A 120 -0.74 -6.03 -3.13
C VAL A 120 0.00 -6.77 -4.26
N THR A 121 1.33 -6.90 -4.15
CA THR A 121 2.12 -7.66 -5.13
C THR A 121 1.89 -9.16 -4.99
N ARG A 122 1.80 -9.68 -3.77
CA ARG A 122 1.46 -11.08 -3.51
C ARG A 122 0.06 -11.46 -3.99
N ALA A 123 -0.89 -10.55 -3.86
CA ALA A 123 -2.26 -10.74 -4.34
C ALA A 123 -2.40 -10.54 -5.86
N HIS A 124 -1.32 -10.17 -6.54
CA HIS A 124 -1.30 -9.83 -7.97
C HIS A 124 -2.30 -8.71 -8.36
N VAL A 125 -2.66 -7.83 -7.40
CA VAL A 125 -3.50 -6.66 -7.65
C VAL A 125 -2.69 -5.55 -8.32
N MET A 126 -1.40 -5.44 -7.97
CA MET A 126 -0.45 -4.51 -8.57
C MET A 126 0.70 -5.26 -9.26
N PRO A 127 1.12 -4.80 -10.43
CA PRO A 127 0.51 -3.79 -11.31
C PRO A 127 -0.84 -4.26 -11.87
N PRO A 128 -1.81 -3.35 -12.14
CA PRO A 128 -3.14 -3.73 -12.61
C PRO A 128 -3.10 -4.39 -14.00
N LEU A 129 -4.08 -5.26 -14.27
CA LEU A 129 -4.12 -6.09 -15.47
C LEU A 129 -4.01 -5.26 -16.76
N GLN A 130 -4.76 -4.15 -16.87
CA GLN A 130 -4.74 -3.28 -18.04
C GLN A 130 -3.35 -2.71 -18.33
N TYR A 131 -2.57 -2.40 -17.29
CA TYR A 131 -1.20 -1.93 -17.43
C TYR A 131 -0.25 -3.04 -17.90
N ARG A 132 -0.41 -4.27 -17.37
CA ARG A 132 0.40 -5.43 -17.76
C ARG A 132 0.18 -5.87 -19.21
N LEU A 133 -0.99 -5.62 -19.79
CA LEU A 133 -1.29 -5.98 -21.18
C LEU A 133 -0.51 -5.16 -22.22
N ASP A 134 -0.04 -3.98 -21.85
CA ASP A 134 0.71 -3.06 -22.74
C ASP A 134 2.20 -2.91 -22.33
N HIS A 135 2.61 -3.59 -21.26
CA HIS A 135 3.96 -3.50 -20.72
C HIS A 135 4.45 -4.91 -20.32
N ASP A 136 5.24 -5.53 -21.20
CA ASP A 136 5.71 -6.92 -21.01
C ASP A 136 6.71 -7.05 -19.84
N ASP A 137 7.40 -5.97 -19.48
CA ASP A 137 8.49 -5.94 -18.49
C ASP A 137 8.05 -5.61 -17.06
N VAL A 138 6.76 -5.36 -16.85
CA VAL A 138 6.26 -4.88 -15.54
C VAL A 138 5.59 -5.95 -14.68
N ALA A 139 5.39 -7.14 -15.21
CA ALA A 139 4.81 -8.23 -14.43
C ALA A 139 5.70 -8.55 -13.21
N VAL A 140 5.09 -8.61 -12.03
CA VAL A 140 5.78 -9.00 -10.80
C VAL A 140 5.89 -10.51 -10.79
N THR A 141 7.12 -11.02 -10.70
CA THR A 141 7.44 -12.46 -10.64
C THR A 141 7.31 -12.99 -9.21
N ASP A 142 7.27 -14.30 -9.03
CA ASP A 142 7.28 -14.92 -7.70
C ASP A 142 8.56 -14.57 -6.92
N ASP A 143 9.69 -14.39 -7.60
CA ASP A 143 10.94 -13.95 -6.99
C ASP A 143 10.84 -12.49 -6.51
N ASP A 144 10.20 -11.60 -7.28
CA ASP A 144 9.94 -10.22 -6.85
C ASP A 144 9.02 -10.21 -5.63
N VAL A 145 7.95 -11.00 -5.65
CA VAL A 145 7.04 -11.13 -4.50
C VAL A 145 7.80 -11.60 -3.27
N LYS A 146 8.65 -12.60 -3.42
CA LYS A 146 9.49 -13.11 -2.32
C LYS A 146 10.45 -12.02 -1.82
N LEU A 147 11.13 -11.33 -2.73
CA LEU A 147 12.06 -10.24 -2.40
C LEU A 147 11.38 -9.11 -1.61
N LEU A 148 10.23 -8.62 -2.12
CA LEU A 148 9.47 -7.53 -1.50
C LEU A 148 8.93 -7.94 -0.12
N ARG A 149 8.44 -9.16 0.01
CA ARG A 149 7.99 -9.73 1.27
C ARG A 149 9.14 -9.83 2.30
N ASP A 150 10.29 -10.38 1.88
CA ASP A 150 11.44 -10.56 2.75
C ASP A 150 12.06 -9.21 3.16
N TRP A 151 12.00 -8.22 2.28
CA TRP A 151 12.34 -6.84 2.60
C TRP A 151 11.37 -6.20 3.59
N ALA A 152 10.06 -6.37 3.41
CA ALA A 152 9.05 -5.86 4.34
C ALA A 152 9.22 -6.40 5.77
N ARG A 153 9.75 -7.62 5.92
CA ARG A 153 9.98 -8.28 7.21
C ARG A 153 11.27 -7.86 7.91
N ARG A 154 12.36 -7.66 7.18
CA ARG A 154 13.73 -7.56 7.75
C ARG A 154 13.92 -6.41 8.73
N ASP A 155 13.31 -5.24 8.52
CA ASP A 155 13.51 -4.09 9.42
C ASP A 155 12.64 -4.15 10.68
N VAL A 156 11.59 -4.95 10.66
CA VAL A 156 10.77 -5.19 11.87
C VAL A 156 11.59 -5.95 12.91
N THR A 157 12.36 -6.94 12.46
CA THR A 157 13.19 -7.76 13.37
C THR A 157 14.44 -7.04 13.87
N SER A 158 15.08 -6.19 13.05
CA SER A 158 16.29 -5.46 13.46
C SER A 158 15.98 -4.35 14.47
N LYS A 159 14.94 -3.56 14.24
CA LYS A 159 14.52 -2.49 15.16
C LYS A 159 13.92 -3.02 16.47
N LEU A 160 13.31 -4.21 16.48
CA LEU A 160 12.85 -4.85 17.72
C LEU A 160 14.02 -5.37 18.55
N GLY A 161 15.09 -5.87 17.91
CA GLY A 161 16.31 -6.30 18.60
C GLY A 161 17.12 -5.14 19.17
N GLU A 162 17.01 -3.92 18.61
CA GLU A 162 17.63 -2.70 19.14
C GLU A 162 16.79 -2.05 20.24
N ALA A 163 15.45 -2.08 20.13
CA ALA A 163 14.54 -1.55 21.15
C ALA A 163 14.60 -2.34 22.46
N GLU A 164 14.99 -3.63 22.43
CA GLU A 164 15.17 -4.47 23.60
C GLU A 164 16.51 -4.18 24.34
N LYS A 165 17.43 -3.44 23.69
CA LYS A 165 18.76 -3.11 24.26
C LYS A 165 18.89 -1.69 24.80
N THR A 166 17.88 -0.84 24.66
CA THR A 166 17.93 0.56 25.15
C THR A 166 16.90 0.72 26.27
N PRO A 167 17.33 1.08 27.50
CA PRO A 167 16.38 1.50 28.52
C PRO A 167 15.70 2.79 28.08
N ALA A 168 14.38 2.82 28.15
CA ALA A 168 13.57 3.94 27.76
C ALA A 168 13.90 5.17 28.60
N GLU A 169 14.56 6.17 28.01
CA GLU A 169 14.50 7.54 28.50
C GLU A 169 13.32 8.24 27.83
N ALA A 170 12.28 8.41 28.64
CA ALA A 170 11.08 9.12 28.29
C ALA A 170 11.36 10.62 28.21
N GLN A 171 11.03 11.28 27.10
CA GLN A 171 10.77 12.71 27.09
C GLN A 171 9.27 12.96 27.24
N PRO A 172 8.85 13.83 28.18
CA PRO A 172 7.44 14.11 28.41
C PRO A 172 6.92 15.09 27.38
N ALA A 173 5.89 14.70 26.63
CA ALA A 173 4.98 15.64 26.01
C ALA A 173 3.77 15.76 26.93
N ASP A 174 3.48 16.99 27.34
CA ASP A 174 2.31 17.39 28.16
C ASP A 174 1.00 16.95 27.49
N GLU A 175 0.42 15.86 28.00
CA GLU A 175 -0.97 15.52 27.76
C GLU A 175 -1.56 14.84 29.01
N LYS A 176 -2.70 15.38 29.44
CA LYS A 176 -3.48 15.03 30.60
C LYS A 176 -3.68 13.49 30.70
N PRO A 177 -3.55 12.84 31.86
CA PRO A 177 -3.66 11.40 31.99
C PRO A 177 -5.11 10.96 31.74
N ALA A 178 -5.33 10.36 30.58
CA ALA A 178 -6.49 9.50 30.36
C ALA A 178 -6.21 8.17 31.07
N ASP A 179 -7.24 7.61 31.68
CA ASP A 179 -7.25 6.37 32.44
C ASP A 179 -6.43 5.26 31.75
N GLU A 180 -5.27 4.92 32.27
CA GLU A 180 -4.22 4.09 31.62
C GLU A 180 -4.65 2.64 31.35
N LYS A 181 -5.84 2.23 31.73
CA LYS A 181 -6.30 0.84 31.65
C LYS A 181 -7.24 0.52 30.48
N HIS A 182 -7.90 1.48 29.88
CA HIS A 182 -8.91 1.20 28.86
C HIS A 182 -8.61 1.97 27.57
N GLY A 183 -8.65 1.29 26.41
CA GLY A 183 -8.50 1.94 25.11
C GLY A 183 -9.74 2.74 24.72
N ASP A 184 -9.55 3.85 24.01
CA ASP A 184 -10.60 4.68 23.44
C ASP A 184 -11.01 4.16 22.05
N ALA A 185 -12.27 3.75 21.90
CA ALA A 185 -12.79 3.22 20.63
C ALA A 185 -12.92 4.29 19.53
N GLY A 186 -13.10 5.58 19.88
CA GLY A 186 -13.14 6.69 18.93
C GLY A 186 -11.77 6.94 18.30
N HIS A 187 -10.73 7.02 19.11
CA HIS A 187 -9.34 7.04 18.64
C HIS A 187 -8.97 5.75 17.91
N GLY A 188 -9.46 4.60 18.37
CA GLY A 188 -9.28 3.31 17.71
C GLY A 188 -9.85 3.26 16.29
N LYS A 189 -11.01 3.92 16.06
CA LYS A 189 -11.58 4.10 14.72
C LYS A 189 -10.66 4.90 13.80
N GLN A 190 -10.01 5.92 14.31
CA GLN A 190 -9.05 6.74 13.53
C GLN A 190 -7.80 5.89 13.18
N VAL A 191 -7.27 5.14 14.15
CA VAL A 191 -6.16 4.20 13.92
C VAL A 191 -6.55 3.16 12.87
N PHE A 192 -7.76 2.59 12.96
CA PHE A 192 -8.26 1.64 11.97
C PHE A 192 -8.32 2.26 10.57
N ALA A 193 -8.93 3.45 10.44
CA ALA A 193 -9.07 4.15 9.16
C ALA A 193 -7.72 4.47 8.51
N SER A 194 -6.73 4.90 9.30
CA SER A 194 -5.43 5.32 8.79
C SER A 194 -4.43 4.17 8.57
N ARG A 195 -4.59 3.03 9.26
CA ARG A 195 -3.57 1.98 9.29
C ARG A 195 -4.06 0.59 8.88
N CYS A 196 -5.35 0.32 8.95
CA CYS A 196 -5.91 -1.01 8.72
C CYS A 196 -6.83 -1.07 7.51
N ALA A 197 -7.51 0.05 7.18
CA ALA A 197 -8.55 0.10 6.16
C ALA A 197 -8.02 -0.15 4.73
N GLY A 198 -6.72 0.02 4.47
CA GLY A 198 -6.10 -0.36 3.20
C GLY A 198 -6.27 -1.84 2.88
N CYS A 199 -6.06 -2.71 3.89
CA CYS A 199 -6.11 -4.16 3.72
C CYS A 199 -7.37 -4.81 4.34
N HIS A 200 -8.03 -4.18 5.29
CA HIS A 200 -9.17 -4.73 6.02
C HIS A 200 -10.41 -3.85 5.94
N THR A 201 -11.59 -4.47 5.98
CA THR A 201 -12.83 -3.78 6.35
C THR A 201 -13.51 -4.49 7.52
N LEU A 202 -14.54 -3.88 8.09
CA LEU A 202 -15.33 -4.56 9.11
C LEU A 202 -16.22 -5.63 8.47
N GLN A 203 -16.84 -5.38 7.34
CA GLN A 203 -17.94 -6.21 6.80
C GLN A 203 -17.48 -7.18 5.70
N GLN A 204 -16.46 -6.83 4.93
CA GLN A 204 -16.04 -7.58 3.75
C GLN A 204 -14.58 -8.01 3.83
N HIS A 205 -14.26 -9.12 3.18
CA HIS A 205 -12.87 -9.53 2.94
C HIS A 205 -12.26 -8.63 1.86
N ARG A 206 -10.99 -8.28 2.07
CA ARG A 206 -10.10 -7.64 1.10
C ARG A 206 -8.80 -8.44 1.06
N GLU A 207 -7.65 -7.76 1.04
CA GLU A 207 -6.34 -8.37 1.25
C GLU A 207 -6.29 -9.14 2.58
N GLY A 208 -6.86 -8.56 3.63
CA GLY A 208 -7.07 -9.19 4.92
C GLY A 208 -8.51 -9.64 5.14
N PRO A 209 -8.75 -10.46 6.16
CA PRO A 209 -10.09 -10.88 6.54
C PRO A 209 -10.92 -9.70 7.05
N LYS A 210 -12.26 -9.81 6.94
CA LYS A 210 -13.18 -8.91 7.62
C LYS A 210 -12.97 -8.96 9.13
N LEU A 211 -13.02 -7.79 9.78
CA LEU A 211 -12.70 -7.65 11.19
C LEU A 211 -13.91 -7.46 12.12
N ALA A 212 -15.13 -7.27 11.61
CA ALA A 212 -16.31 -7.35 12.46
C ALA A 212 -16.36 -8.72 13.15
N GLY A 213 -16.58 -8.71 14.46
CA GLY A 213 -16.61 -9.91 15.30
C GLY A 213 -15.25 -10.64 15.39
N VAL A 214 -14.13 -9.96 15.16
CA VAL A 214 -12.81 -10.55 15.35
C VAL A 214 -12.53 -10.81 16.83
N PHE A 215 -12.96 -9.93 17.71
CA PHE A 215 -12.83 -10.13 19.15
C PHE A 215 -13.63 -11.33 19.62
N GLY A 216 -12.98 -12.24 20.34
CA GLY A 216 -13.56 -13.52 20.77
C GLY A 216 -13.52 -14.64 19.73
N ARG A 217 -13.18 -14.35 18.46
CA ARG A 217 -13.06 -15.33 17.38
C ARG A 217 -11.70 -16.04 17.43
N THR A 218 -11.65 -17.30 17.00
CA THR A 218 -10.37 -18.01 16.81
C THR A 218 -9.69 -17.54 15.53
N SER A 219 -8.35 -17.43 15.55
CA SER A 219 -7.54 -17.07 14.39
C SER A 219 -7.78 -18.05 13.23
N GLY A 220 -7.74 -17.53 11.99
CA GLY A 220 -7.89 -18.37 10.80
C GLY A 220 -9.29 -18.91 10.52
N THR A 221 -10.37 -18.44 11.22
CA THR A 221 -11.72 -19.03 11.14
C THR A 221 -12.80 -18.14 10.54
N ALA A 222 -12.52 -16.91 10.08
CA ALA A 222 -13.56 -16.12 9.40
C ALA A 222 -14.02 -16.84 8.12
N PRO A 223 -15.32 -17.15 7.98
CA PRO A 223 -15.82 -17.88 6.82
C PRO A 223 -15.56 -17.14 5.52
N GLY A 224 -15.11 -17.86 4.47
CA GLY A 224 -14.90 -17.32 3.14
C GLY A 224 -13.55 -16.63 2.92
N PHE A 225 -12.64 -16.59 3.91
CA PHE A 225 -11.29 -16.04 3.74
C PHE A 225 -10.21 -17.13 3.70
N LEU A 226 -9.26 -17.01 2.77
CA LEU A 226 -8.14 -17.93 2.64
C LEU A 226 -6.97 -17.50 3.54
N TYR A 227 -6.90 -18.08 4.71
CA TYR A 227 -5.81 -17.82 5.66
C TYR A 227 -4.54 -18.63 5.35
N SER A 228 -3.38 -18.08 5.79
CA SER A 228 -2.14 -18.84 5.82
C SER A 228 -2.27 -20.08 6.71
N ALA A 229 -1.51 -21.13 6.37
CA ALA A 229 -1.44 -22.33 7.21
C ALA A 229 -0.94 -22.01 8.62
N ALA A 230 -0.01 -21.06 8.75
CA ALA A 230 0.53 -20.59 10.02
C ALA A 230 -0.56 -20.02 10.94
N LEU A 231 -1.41 -19.11 10.43
CA LEU A 231 -2.45 -18.50 11.26
C LEU A 231 -3.58 -19.47 11.63
N LYS A 232 -3.88 -20.43 10.74
CA LYS A 232 -4.82 -21.54 11.07
C LYS A 232 -4.25 -22.44 12.16
N LYS A 233 -2.95 -22.78 12.07
CA LYS A 233 -2.25 -23.64 13.04
C LYS A 233 -2.10 -22.97 14.40
N ALA A 234 -1.92 -21.65 14.44
CA ALA A 234 -1.76 -20.90 15.69
C ALA A 234 -3.00 -21.00 16.59
N ALA A 235 -4.19 -21.13 16.01
CA ALA A 235 -5.48 -21.35 16.69
C ALA A 235 -5.71 -20.44 17.91
N VAL A 236 -5.23 -19.20 17.85
CA VAL A 236 -5.29 -18.22 18.92
C VAL A 236 -6.71 -17.67 19.03
N ARG A 237 -7.28 -17.65 20.24
CA ARG A 237 -8.52 -16.91 20.49
C ARG A 237 -8.20 -15.42 20.67
N TRP A 238 -8.87 -14.58 19.91
CA TRP A 238 -8.60 -13.14 19.93
C TRP A 238 -9.27 -12.47 21.14
N ASP A 239 -8.50 -12.12 22.12
CA ASP A 239 -8.84 -11.29 23.27
C ASP A 239 -7.94 -10.04 23.30
N GLU A 240 -8.02 -9.22 24.35
CA GLU A 240 -7.23 -8.01 24.47
C GLU A 240 -5.73 -8.31 24.45
N GLN A 241 -5.29 -9.34 25.18
CA GLN A 241 -3.89 -9.69 25.29
C GLN A 241 -3.31 -10.29 24.01
N SER A 242 -4.04 -11.22 23.40
CA SER A 242 -3.61 -11.88 22.16
C SER A 242 -3.63 -10.95 20.96
N LEU A 243 -4.62 -10.04 20.88
CA LEU A 243 -4.65 -8.98 19.88
C LEU A 243 -3.51 -7.97 20.08
N ASP A 244 -3.18 -7.60 21.33
CA ASP A 244 -2.04 -6.70 21.57
C ASP A 244 -0.73 -7.34 21.11
N LYS A 245 -0.49 -8.62 21.45
CA LYS A 245 0.68 -9.37 20.97
C LYS A 245 0.70 -9.48 19.44
N TRP A 246 -0.44 -9.80 18.84
CA TRP A 246 -0.56 -9.89 17.39
C TRP A 246 -0.27 -8.56 16.70
N LEU A 247 -0.87 -7.48 17.17
CA LEU A 247 -0.66 -6.15 16.62
C LEU A 247 0.75 -5.62 16.86
N ALA A 248 1.39 -6.03 17.95
CA ALA A 248 2.78 -5.67 18.24
C ALA A 248 3.76 -6.43 17.34
N ASN A 249 3.56 -7.74 17.15
CA ASN A 249 4.42 -8.59 16.33
C ASN A 249 3.67 -9.83 15.83
N PRO A 250 3.03 -9.75 14.63
CA PRO A 250 2.32 -10.88 14.06
C PRO A 250 3.20 -12.12 13.83
N GLU A 251 4.48 -11.92 13.50
CA GLU A 251 5.42 -13.01 13.23
C GLU A 251 5.76 -13.83 14.49
N ALA A 252 5.80 -13.18 15.66
CA ALA A 252 6.00 -13.89 16.93
C ALA A 252 4.81 -14.77 17.33
N VAL A 253 3.58 -14.39 16.91
CA VAL A 253 2.36 -15.15 17.22
C VAL A 253 2.12 -16.28 16.23
N ALA A 254 2.34 -16.02 14.94
CA ALA A 254 2.18 -17.01 13.87
C ALA A 254 3.29 -16.85 12.83
N PRO A 255 4.45 -17.50 13.00
CA PRO A 255 5.54 -17.44 12.04
C PRO A 255 5.09 -17.83 10.63
N MET A 256 5.53 -17.10 9.60
CA MET A 256 5.10 -17.30 8.21
C MET A 256 3.62 -16.94 7.95
N ASN A 257 3.04 -16.06 8.77
CA ASN A 257 1.73 -15.47 8.48
C ASN A 257 1.79 -14.50 7.30
N ASN A 258 0.63 -14.00 6.87
CA ASN A 258 0.50 -13.09 5.72
C ASN A 258 0.29 -11.61 6.13
N MET A 259 0.21 -11.30 7.41
CA MET A 259 0.10 -9.95 7.91
C MET A 259 1.47 -9.44 8.33
N TYR A 260 2.06 -8.60 7.50
CA TYR A 260 3.40 -8.04 7.71
C TYR A 260 3.41 -6.71 8.47
N PHE A 261 2.23 -6.19 8.75
CA PHE A 261 2.03 -4.90 9.41
C PHE A 261 1.94 -5.07 10.93
N HIS A 262 2.51 -4.12 11.68
CA HIS A 262 2.42 -4.06 13.13
C HIS A 262 2.12 -2.64 13.61
N VAL A 263 1.64 -2.49 14.83
CA VAL A 263 1.36 -1.22 15.50
C VAL A 263 2.32 -1.03 16.66
N ALA A 264 3.34 -0.20 16.47
CA ALA A 264 4.43 -0.04 17.45
C ALA A 264 3.95 0.57 18.77
N LYS A 265 3.10 1.62 18.74
CA LYS A 265 2.63 2.34 19.94
C LYS A 265 1.57 1.52 20.69
N ALA A 266 1.85 1.19 21.95
CA ALA A 266 0.94 0.43 22.83
C ALA A 266 -0.44 1.11 22.99
N GLU A 267 -0.47 2.44 23.10
CA GLU A 267 -1.71 3.20 23.17
C GLU A 267 -2.57 3.02 21.91
N GLN A 268 -1.99 3.11 20.73
CA GLN A 268 -2.71 2.89 19.47
C GLN A 268 -3.27 1.47 19.39
N ARG A 269 -2.53 0.47 19.88
CA ARG A 269 -3.00 -0.92 19.95
C ARG A 269 -4.19 -1.05 20.89
N ARG A 270 -4.12 -0.47 22.09
CA ARG A 270 -5.25 -0.47 23.05
C ARG A 270 -6.50 0.18 22.44
N ASN A 271 -6.35 1.35 21.84
CA ASN A 271 -7.44 2.07 21.20
C ASN A 271 -8.05 1.26 20.04
N LEU A 272 -7.22 0.69 19.19
CA LEU A 272 -7.65 -0.17 18.09
C LEU A 272 -8.40 -1.43 18.60
N ILE A 273 -7.91 -2.08 19.64
CA ILE A 273 -8.55 -3.25 20.26
C ILE A 273 -9.92 -2.88 20.83
N ALA A 274 -10.04 -1.73 21.50
CA ALA A 274 -11.32 -1.22 21.99
C ALA A 274 -12.33 -1.00 20.84
N TYR A 275 -11.88 -0.43 19.72
CA TYR A 275 -12.70 -0.27 18.52
C TYR A 275 -13.12 -1.60 17.91
N LEU A 276 -12.23 -2.55 17.76
CA LEU A 276 -12.53 -3.88 17.21
C LEU A 276 -13.50 -4.67 18.11
N LYS A 277 -13.37 -4.53 19.42
CA LYS A 277 -14.29 -5.10 20.40
C LYS A 277 -15.70 -4.52 20.26
N ALA A 278 -15.81 -3.20 20.13
CA ALA A 278 -17.07 -2.50 19.92
C ALA A 278 -17.71 -2.79 18.55
N SER A 279 -16.91 -3.13 17.55
CA SER A 279 -17.35 -3.39 16.17
C SER A 279 -17.86 -4.82 15.96
N GLY A 280 -17.93 -5.63 16.99
CA GLY A 280 -18.37 -7.03 16.94
C GLY A 280 -19.87 -7.22 17.27
N ASN A 281 -20.56 -6.16 17.63
CA ASN A 281 -21.98 -6.17 17.97
C ASN A 281 -22.85 -5.80 16.77
#